data_e1a4e362a22844f66718c29acd63f99a
#
_entry.id   e1a4e362a22844f66718c29acd63f99a
#
_cell.length_a   1.000
_cell.length_b   1.000
_cell.length_c   1.000
_cell.angle_alpha   90.00
_cell.angle_beta   90.00
_cell.angle_gamma   90.00
#
_symmetry.space_group_name_H-M   'P 1'
#
loop_
_entity.id
_entity.type
_entity.pdbx_description
1 polymer ?
#
loop_
_entity_poly.entity_id
_entity_poly.type
_entity_poly.pdbx_seq_one_letter_code
_entity_poly.pdbx_strand_id
1 'polypeptide(L)'
;MIEIDTRIHDRYSIELKVGFVTRKKLRMNDFSLAMWFFVPGSLDINRATYPKDMFYQDVKSNIRLITPVFLLREIVEGPALPLRNIREAFIQMASNPTRTLISEYEYQIKMFAAIVKSALRDELAHIKQNRIGSDTETLCDGFIRNAGKICDEYVGLRTIINAPTVPEGVMRMYLSGDEFICDITCKHILELIEWLRGRKLDELAGKATALYRRIGKHMRQLGYPEIRKDDRLHNRIFIHRFSILKKYIESDLYLRAPKRRDGVIVEQLYFSIAAGLAMLFATVVSFAFQKKFGSLTLPLFIALIISYMLKDRIKELMRYYFAHRVGSKYFDNKAKIIHKDTELGWLKEGVDFIEPEKVPADVMTLRNSSHLTEVESGNVTAEKIILYRKSVHIDRDKLQANSEYSFSGINDIIRLNVTNFIKKMDDPSVLMRTLDDDGSIQTVDCDRDYYLNLVLQYQYDNTAEFKRFRIDLSRDGIKSIEEVVG
;
A
#
# COMPACT_ATOMS: atom_id res chain seq x y z
N MET A 1 -16.31 -0.01 -4.55
CA MET A 1 -16.17 0.20 -3.09
C MET A 1 -14.70 0.39 -2.77
N ILE A 2 -14.36 1.31 -1.88
CA ILE A 2 -12.98 1.50 -1.41
C ILE A 2 -12.95 1.12 0.07
N GLU A 3 -11.99 0.28 0.45
CA GLU A 3 -11.75 -0.15 1.82
C GLU A 3 -10.41 0.41 2.28
N ILE A 4 -10.37 1.01 3.48
CA ILE A 4 -9.15 1.64 4.00
C ILE A 4 -8.84 1.07 5.39
N ASP A 5 -7.61 0.61 5.54
CA ASP A 5 -7.03 0.16 6.80
C ASP A 5 -5.70 0.88 7.02
N THR A 6 -5.51 1.44 8.22
CA THR A 6 -4.33 2.25 8.55
C THR A 6 -3.67 1.68 9.79
N ARG A 7 -2.33 1.54 9.75
CA ARG A 7 -1.56 1.02 10.90
C ARG A 7 -0.13 1.57 10.94
N ILE A 8 0.47 1.50 12.09
CA ILE A 8 1.91 1.69 12.24
C ILE A 8 2.62 0.46 11.65
N HIS A 9 3.46 0.67 10.65
CA HIS A 9 4.26 -0.40 10.04
C HIS A 9 5.54 -0.67 10.84
N ASP A 10 6.24 0.39 11.17
CA ASP A 10 7.44 0.40 12.02
C ASP A 10 7.56 1.76 12.72
N ARG A 11 8.63 1.94 13.50
CA ARG A 11 8.90 3.17 14.26
C ARG A 11 8.81 4.46 13.44
N TYR A 12 9.07 4.38 12.13
CA TYR A 12 9.20 5.54 11.23
C TYR A 12 8.27 5.49 10.02
N SER A 13 7.42 4.48 9.91
CA SER A 13 6.60 4.28 8.71
C SER A 13 5.14 3.98 9.06
N ILE A 14 4.26 4.70 8.39
CA ILE A 14 2.81 4.49 8.40
C ILE A 14 2.44 3.64 7.18
N GLU A 15 1.57 2.67 7.34
CA GLU A 15 1.03 1.87 6.24
C GLU A 15 -0.47 2.12 6.10
N LEU A 16 -0.88 2.56 4.92
CA LEU A 16 -2.26 2.61 4.48
C LEU A 16 -2.49 1.52 3.45
N LYS A 17 -3.45 0.64 3.71
CA LYS A 17 -3.91 -0.35 2.76
C LYS A 17 -5.23 0.12 2.17
N VAL A 18 -5.23 0.43 0.89
CA VAL A 18 -6.40 0.89 0.15
C VAL A 18 -6.87 -0.20 -0.80
N GLY A 19 -8.03 -0.79 -0.52
CA GLY A 19 -8.66 -1.82 -1.34
C GLY A 19 -9.59 -1.20 -2.37
N PHE A 20 -9.30 -1.38 -3.65
CA PHE A 20 -10.15 -0.97 -4.77
C PHE A 20 -10.95 -2.17 -5.25
N VAL A 21 -12.19 -2.33 -4.73
CA VAL A 21 -13.08 -3.44 -5.04
C VAL A 21 -13.96 -3.10 -6.23
N THR A 22 -13.85 -3.87 -7.31
CA THR A 22 -14.61 -3.66 -8.56
C THR A 22 -16.06 -4.10 -8.43
N ARG A 23 -16.98 -3.40 -9.10
CA ARG A 23 -18.40 -3.81 -9.18
C ARG A 23 -18.62 -4.88 -10.24
N LYS A 24 -19.44 -5.88 -9.89
CA LYS A 24 -19.77 -7.00 -10.80
C LYS A 24 -20.48 -6.55 -12.10
N LYS A 25 -21.19 -5.44 -12.06
CA LYS A 25 -21.99 -4.92 -13.20
C LYS A 25 -21.23 -3.97 -14.13
N LEU A 26 -20.05 -3.48 -13.72
CA LEU A 26 -19.30 -2.51 -14.50
C LEU A 26 -18.00 -3.14 -15.01
N ARG A 27 -17.78 -3.05 -16.32
CA ARG A 27 -16.53 -3.49 -16.93
C ARG A 27 -15.37 -2.58 -16.50
N MET A 28 -15.55 -1.28 -16.60
CA MET A 28 -14.56 -0.27 -16.22
C MET A 28 -14.90 0.30 -14.85
N ASN A 29 -13.92 0.34 -13.97
CA ASN A 29 -14.07 0.88 -12.62
C ASN A 29 -13.03 1.96 -12.39
N ASP A 30 -13.51 3.16 -12.07
CA ASP A 30 -12.69 4.34 -11.76
C ASP A 30 -12.75 4.65 -10.27
N PHE A 31 -11.58 4.86 -9.69
CA PHE A 31 -11.42 5.21 -8.29
C PHE A 31 -10.53 6.44 -8.17
N SER A 32 -10.89 7.36 -7.28
CA SER A 32 -10.01 8.46 -6.91
C SER A 32 -9.76 8.47 -5.40
N LEU A 33 -8.53 8.82 -5.04
CA LEU A 33 -8.08 8.95 -3.66
C LEU A 33 -7.28 10.24 -3.55
N ALA A 34 -7.66 11.10 -2.61
CA ALA A 34 -6.90 12.29 -2.21
C ALA A 34 -6.53 12.17 -0.72
N MET A 35 -5.26 12.34 -0.44
CA MET A 35 -4.69 12.32 0.90
C MET A 35 -4.21 13.72 1.23
N TRP A 36 -4.84 14.36 2.19
CA TRP A 36 -4.53 15.69 2.68
C TRP A 36 -3.72 15.57 3.97
N PHE A 37 -2.43 15.84 3.89
CA PHE A 37 -1.54 15.87 5.05
C PHE A 37 -1.45 17.30 5.58
N PHE A 38 -1.93 17.51 6.81
CA PHE A 38 -1.80 18.75 7.53
C PHE A 38 -0.58 18.64 8.45
N VAL A 39 0.46 19.35 8.10
CA VAL A 39 1.78 19.28 8.75
C VAL A 39 1.96 20.52 9.62
N PRO A 40 2.32 20.40 10.92
CA PRO A 40 2.61 21.55 11.76
C PRO A 40 3.62 22.49 11.12
N GLY A 41 3.32 23.80 11.11
CA GLY A 41 4.18 24.81 10.51
C GLY A 41 5.55 24.92 11.18
N SER A 42 5.65 24.54 12.46
CA SER A 42 6.89 24.48 13.22
C SER A 42 7.96 23.55 12.61
N LEU A 43 7.54 22.54 11.81
CA LEU A 43 8.47 21.61 11.16
C LEU A 43 9.10 22.16 9.88
N ASP A 44 8.73 23.36 9.43
CA ASP A 44 9.23 23.98 8.20
C ASP A 44 9.27 23.01 7.00
N ILE A 45 8.19 22.25 6.83
CA ILE A 45 7.99 21.36 5.66
C ILE A 45 7.30 22.17 4.57
N ASN A 46 8.02 22.52 3.52
CA ASN A 46 7.53 23.35 2.42
C ASN A 46 8.16 22.92 1.09
N ARG A 47 7.75 23.56 -0.03
CA ARG A 47 8.25 23.22 -1.38
C ARG A 47 9.78 23.29 -1.53
N ALA A 48 10.44 24.15 -0.77
CA ALA A 48 11.89 24.31 -0.83
C ALA A 48 12.62 23.28 0.03
N THR A 49 12.11 23.01 1.23
CA THR A 49 12.73 22.09 2.21
C THR A 49 12.33 20.64 2.00
N TYR A 50 11.20 20.38 1.32
CA TYR A 50 10.65 19.04 1.04
C TYR A 50 10.06 18.98 -0.38
N PRO A 51 10.91 18.96 -1.42
CA PRO A 51 10.45 18.90 -2.82
C PRO A 51 9.74 17.59 -3.13
N LYS A 52 9.00 17.57 -4.26
CA LYS A 52 8.22 16.40 -4.73
C LYS A 52 9.03 15.10 -4.77
N ASP A 53 10.29 15.16 -5.20
CA ASP A 53 11.16 13.98 -5.31
C ASP A 53 11.44 13.35 -3.95
N MET A 54 11.58 14.14 -2.88
CA MET A 54 11.71 13.63 -1.51
C MET A 54 10.41 12.94 -1.07
N PHE A 55 9.25 13.53 -1.37
CA PHE A 55 7.97 12.88 -1.07
C PHE A 55 7.86 11.50 -1.74
N TYR A 56 8.26 11.39 -3.02
CA TYR A 56 8.22 10.11 -3.74
C TYR A 56 9.28 9.11 -3.27
N GLN A 57 10.36 9.55 -2.63
CA GLN A 57 11.31 8.67 -1.95
C GLN A 57 10.73 8.12 -0.64
N ASP A 58 9.98 8.95 0.10
CA ASP A 58 9.36 8.59 1.37
C ASP A 58 8.09 7.74 1.17
N VAL A 59 7.39 7.91 0.06
CA VAL A 59 6.17 7.15 -0.25
C VAL A 59 6.48 5.94 -1.14
N LYS A 60 6.23 4.75 -0.61
CA LYS A 60 6.29 3.49 -1.36
C LYS A 60 4.87 2.95 -1.55
N SER A 61 4.52 2.62 -2.78
CA SER A 61 3.24 2.02 -3.13
C SER A 61 3.49 0.67 -3.78
N ASN A 62 2.88 -0.38 -3.21
CA ASN A 62 2.93 -1.74 -3.72
C ASN A 62 1.52 -2.20 -4.03
N ILE A 63 1.26 -2.51 -5.30
CA ILE A 63 -0.06 -2.93 -5.77
C ILE A 63 -0.09 -4.45 -5.82
N ARG A 64 -1.17 -5.04 -5.32
CA ARG A 64 -1.40 -6.47 -5.41
C ARG A 64 -2.88 -6.79 -5.64
N LEU A 65 -3.16 -7.95 -6.17
CA LEU A 65 -4.52 -8.51 -6.26
C LEU A 65 -5.10 -8.69 -4.84
N ILE A 66 -6.40 -8.46 -4.71
CA ILE A 66 -7.13 -8.86 -3.50
C ILE A 66 -7.23 -10.38 -3.51
N THR A 67 -6.72 -11.03 -2.48
CA THR A 67 -6.78 -12.49 -2.34
C THR A 67 -8.24 -12.95 -2.38
N PRO A 68 -8.59 -13.96 -3.17
CA PRO A 68 -9.93 -14.51 -3.18
C PRO A 68 -10.37 -14.97 -1.79
N VAL A 69 -11.61 -14.66 -1.43
CA VAL A 69 -12.15 -14.96 -0.10
C VAL A 69 -12.84 -16.31 -0.14
N PHE A 70 -12.43 -17.22 0.73
CA PHE A 70 -13.04 -18.53 0.99
C PHE A 70 -13.14 -18.75 2.49
N LEU A 71 -14.19 -19.41 2.96
CA LEU A 71 -14.24 -19.90 4.32
C LEU A 71 -13.36 -21.15 4.47
N LEU A 72 -12.75 -21.37 5.64
CA LEU A 72 -11.93 -22.57 5.89
C LEU A 72 -12.72 -23.85 5.61
N ARG A 73 -14.01 -23.87 5.96
CA ARG A 73 -14.91 -24.99 5.68
C ARG A 73 -15.07 -25.24 4.17
N GLU A 74 -15.19 -24.19 3.37
CA GLU A 74 -15.32 -24.31 1.92
C GLU A 74 -14.06 -24.85 1.26
N ILE A 75 -12.89 -24.54 1.81
CA ILE A 75 -11.61 -25.08 1.32
C ILE A 75 -11.54 -26.60 1.51
N VAL A 76 -12.13 -27.12 2.59
CA VAL A 76 -11.99 -28.53 3.00
C VAL A 76 -13.14 -29.42 2.55
N GLU A 77 -14.41 -28.96 2.63
CA GLU A 77 -15.60 -29.81 2.55
C GLU A 77 -16.42 -29.58 1.28
N GLY A 78 -16.10 -28.59 0.45
CA GLY A 78 -16.90 -28.25 -0.71
C GLY A 78 -16.29 -28.71 -2.03
N PRO A 79 -17.05 -28.52 -3.13
CA PRO A 79 -16.49 -28.53 -4.47
C PRO A 79 -15.56 -27.32 -4.67
N ALA A 80 -14.98 -26.84 -3.58
CA ALA A 80 -14.25 -25.61 -3.50
C ALA A 80 -13.02 -25.66 -4.39
N LEU A 81 -12.90 -24.64 -5.23
CA LEU A 81 -11.86 -24.48 -6.22
C LEU A 81 -10.44 -24.66 -5.67
N PRO A 82 -10.06 -24.09 -4.49
CA PRO A 82 -8.65 -24.11 -4.08
C PRO A 82 -8.07 -25.51 -3.91
N LEU A 83 -8.76 -26.42 -3.20
CA LEU A 83 -8.24 -27.78 -2.98
C LEU A 83 -8.34 -28.65 -4.24
N ARG A 84 -9.38 -28.46 -5.05
CA ARG A 84 -9.51 -29.16 -6.32
C ARG A 84 -8.42 -28.74 -7.30
N ASN A 85 -8.23 -27.45 -7.50
CA ASN A 85 -7.28 -26.92 -8.46
C ASN A 85 -5.84 -27.32 -8.12
N ILE A 86 -5.45 -27.24 -6.85
CA ILE A 86 -4.11 -27.67 -6.45
C ILE A 86 -3.93 -29.18 -6.66
N ARG A 87 -4.93 -30.02 -6.34
CA ARG A 87 -4.86 -31.47 -6.55
C ARG A 87 -4.77 -31.83 -8.04
N GLU A 88 -5.54 -31.18 -8.90
CA GLU A 88 -5.50 -31.35 -10.35
C GLU A 88 -4.13 -30.94 -10.91
N ALA A 89 -3.58 -29.81 -10.48
CA ALA A 89 -2.25 -29.35 -10.89
C ALA A 89 -1.14 -30.34 -10.48
N PHE A 90 -1.24 -30.93 -9.29
CA PHE A 90 -0.32 -31.96 -8.83
C PHE A 90 -0.37 -33.22 -9.71
N ILE A 91 -1.58 -33.71 -10.04
CA ILE A 91 -1.78 -34.88 -10.88
C ILE A 91 -1.25 -34.62 -12.30
N GLN A 92 -1.60 -33.49 -12.91
CA GLN A 92 -1.17 -33.15 -14.26
C GLN A 92 0.36 -33.00 -14.35
N MET A 93 0.97 -32.32 -13.39
CA MET A 93 2.41 -32.16 -13.32
C MET A 93 3.12 -33.50 -13.13
N ALA A 94 2.64 -34.37 -12.23
CA ALA A 94 3.24 -35.68 -12.00
C ALA A 94 3.12 -36.61 -13.21
N SER A 95 2.04 -36.50 -13.99
CA SER A 95 1.82 -37.27 -15.20
C SER A 95 2.71 -36.82 -16.38
N ASN A 96 2.93 -35.49 -16.51
CA ASN A 96 3.72 -34.94 -17.61
C ASN A 96 4.43 -33.64 -17.18
N PRO A 97 5.65 -33.68 -16.63
CA PRO A 97 6.35 -32.53 -16.06
C PRO A 97 6.90 -31.57 -17.13
N THR A 98 6.02 -30.95 -17.90
CA THR A 98 6.38 -29.87 -18.83
C THR A 98 6.59 -28.56 -18.08
N ARG A 99 7.32 -27.60 -18.67
CA ARG A 99 7.56 -26.27 -18.11
C ARG A 99 6.26 -25.55 -17.76
N THR A 100 5.24 -25.65 -18.60
CA THR A 100 3.93 -25.03 -18.38
C THR A 100 3.22 -25.64 -17.18
N LEU A 101 3.17 -26.99 -17.08
CA LEU A 101 2.53 -27.68 -15.97
C LEU A 101 3.27 -27.50 -14.64
N ILE A 102 4.61 -27.39 -14.67
CA ILE A 102 5.39 -27.03 -13.48
C ILE A 102 5.08 -25.61 -13.03
N SER A 103 4.95 -24.66 -13.98
CA SER A 103 4.56 -23.27 -13.64
C SER A 103 3.16 -23.18 -13.07
N GLU A 104 2.21 -23.95 -13.60
CA GLU A 104 0.83 -24.04 -13.08
C GLU A 104 0.80 -24.68 -11.69
N TYR A 105 1.53 -25.75 -11.48
CA TYR A 105 1.71 -26.39 -10.19
C TYR A 105 2.24 -25.39 -9.13
N GLU A 106 3.27 -24.63 -9.47
CA GLU A 106 3.83 -23.59 -8.60
C GLU A 106 2.80 -22.49 -8.29
N TYR A 107 2.07 -22.04 -9.31
CA TYR A 107 1.01 -21.05 -9.17
C TYR A 107 -0.10 -21.52 -8.23
N GLN A 108 -0.56 -22.77 -8.36
CA GLN A 108 -1.61 -23.33 -7.50
C GLN A 108 -1.15 -23.49 -6.04
N ILE A 109 0.10 -23.87 -5.79
CA ILE A 109 0.67 -23.88 -4.42
C ILE A 109 0.63 -22.48 -3.81
N LYS A 110 1.09 -21.48 -4.54
CA LYS A 110 1.12 -20.09 -4.08
C LYS A 110 -0.27 -19.56 -3.79
N MET A 111 -1.20 -19.79 -4.70
CA MET A 111 -2.60 -19.36 -4.54
C MET A 111 -3.29 -20.06 -3.38
N PHE A 112 -3.15 -21.38 -3.26
CA PHE A 112 -3.71 -22.14 -2.14
C PHE A 112 -3.19 -21.63 -0.80
N ALA A 113 -1.88 -21.49 -0.63
CA ALA A 113 -1.27 -21.00 0.61
C ALA A 113 -1.68 -19.54 0.93
N ALA A 114 -1.81 -18.68 -0.08
CA ALA A 114 -2.28 -17.30 0.11
C ALA A 114 -3.76 -17.24 0.52
N ILE A 115 -4.61 -18.09 -0.07
CA ILE A 115 -6.04 -18.22 0.28
C ILE A 115 -6.18 -18.75 1.71
N VAL A 116 -5.48 -19.83 2.09
CA VAL A 116 -5.48 -20.38 3.44
C VAL A 116 -5.06 -19.33 4.47
N LYS A 117 -4.01 -18.56 4.19
CA LYS A 117 -3.57 -17.44 5.05
C LYS A 117 -4.67 -16.41 5.24
N SER A 118 -5.38 -16.03 4.17
CA SER A 118 -6.47 -15.06 4.26
C SER A 118 -7.64 -15.61 5.06
N ALA A 119 -8.07 -16.85 4.79
CA ALA A 119 -9.16 -17.50 5.48
C ALA A 119 -8.90 -17.66 6.99
N LEU A 120 -7.71 -18.11 7.39
CA LEU A 120 -7.32 -18.20 8.81
C LEU A 120 -7.40 -16.86 9.53
N ARG A 121 -6.89 -15.79 8.90
CA ARG A 121 -6.92 -14.45 9.47
C ARG A 121 -8.36 -13.95 9.62
N ASP A 122 -9.16 -14.09 8.58
CA ASP A 122 -10.49 -13.48 8.51
C ASP A 122 -11.47 -14.21 9.44
N GLU A 123 -11.43 -15.56 9.51
CA GLU A 123 -12.25 -16.31 10.46
C GLU A 123 -11.83 -16.08 11.91
N LEU A 124 -10.52 -16.00 12.20
CA LEU A 124 -10.06 -15.68 13.56
C LEU A 124 -10.49 -14.27 13.97
N ALA A 125 -10.43 -13.29 13.07
CA ALA A 125 -10.93 -11.95 13.32
C ALA A 125 -12.44 -11.95 13.61
N HIS A 126 -13.21 -12.72 12.84
CA HIS A 126 -14.65 -12.89 13.06
C HIS A 126 -14.95 -13.52 14.43
N ILE A 127 -14.23 -14.58 14.82
CA ILE A 127 -14.37 -15.20 16.14
C ILE A 127 -14.11 -14.18 17.26
N LYS A 128 -13.04 -13.37 17.14
CA LYS A 128 -12.68 -12.37 18.15
C LYS A 128 -13.72 -11.24 18.28
N GLN A 129 -14.41 -10.91 17.20
CA GLN A 129 -15.46 -9.87 17.18
C GLN A 129 -16.84 -10.38 17.61
N ASN A 130 -17.06 -11.70 17.60
CA ASN A 130 -18.34 -12.29 17.98
C ASN A 130 -18.61 -12.10 19.48
N ARG A 131 -19.80 -11.53 19.81
CA ARG A 131 -20.25 -11.24 21.16
C ARG A 131 -21.22 -12.30 21.71
N ILE A 132 -21.70 -13.23 20.89
CA ILE A 132 -22.70 -14.23 21.25
C ILE A 132 -21.98 -15.49 21.79
N GLY A 133 -22.06 -15.73 23.10
CA GLY A 133 -21.29 -16.79 23.79
C GLY A 133 -21.55 -18.21 23.26
N SER A 134 -22.81 -18.56 22.94
CA SER A 134 -23.16 -19.90 22.46
C SER A 134 -22.57 -20.26 21.11
N ASP A 135 -22.40 -19.28 20.22
CA ASP A 135 -21.87 -19.51 18.87
C ASP A 135 -20.35 -19.54 18.85
N THR A 136 -19.72 -18.90 19.84
CA THR A 136 -18.26 -18.80 19.95
C THR A 136 -17.59 -20.16 20.04
N GLU A 137 -18.14 -21.09 20.85
CA GLU A 137 -17.58 -22.43 21.00
C GLU A 137 -17.63 -23.23 19.69
N THR A 138 -18.78 -23.18 18.99
CA THR A 138 -18.96 -23.83 17.70
C THR A 138 -18.02 -23.27 16.62
N LEU A 139 -17.85 -21.95 16.59
CA LEU A 139 -16.94 -21.29 15.65
C LEU A 139 -15.48 -21.64 15.93
N CYS A 140 -15.06 -21.68 17.21
CA CYS A 140 -13.70 -22.06 17.60
C CYS A 140 -13.41 -23.53 17.30
N ASP A 141 -14.32 -24.44 17.62
CA ASP A 141 -14.15 -25.86 17.30
C ASP A 141 -14.10 -26.10 15.77
N GLY A 142 -14.97 -25.42 15.02
CA GLY A 142 -14.94 -25.41 13.56
C GLY A 142 -13.63 -24.91 12.98
N PHE A 143 -13.09 -23.79 13.50
CA PHE A 143 -11.79 -23.24 13.11
C PHE A 143 -10.65 -24.23 13.34
N ILE A 144 -10.56 -24.81 14.56
CA ILE A 144 -9.50 -25.76 14.92
C ILE A 144 -9.56 -27.00 14.02
N ARG A 145 -10.76 -27.56 13.83
CA ARG A 145 -10.98 -28.74 12.98
C ARG A 145 -10.60 -28.48 11.52
N ASN A 146 -11.09 -27.39 10.94
CA ASN A 146 -10.86 -27.07 9.54
C ASN A 146 -9.40 -26.69 9.26
N ALA A 147 -8.75 -25.92 10.15
CA ALA A 147 -7.33 -25.63 10.07
C ALA A 147 -6.48 -26.91 10.09
N GLY A 148 -6.83 -27.87 10.97
CA GLY A 148 -6.17 -29.18 11.00
C GLY A 148 -6.35 -29.99 9.73
N LYS A 149 -7.58 -30.07 9.20
CA LYS A 149 -7.88 -30.77 7.94
C LYS A 149 -7.13 -30.17 6.74
N ILE A 150 -7.02 -28.83 6.65
CA ILE A 150 -6.25 -28.18 5.58
C ILE A 150 -4.80 -28.63 5.58
N CYS A 151 -4.15 -28.68 6.75
CA CYS A 151 -2.78 -29.17 6.86
C CYS A 151 -2.70 -30.65 6.42
N ASP A 152 -3.63 -31.50 6.87
CA ASP A 152 -3.65 -32.92 6.54
C ASP A 152 -3.85 -33.16 5.03
N GLU A 153 -4.76 -32.43 4.39
CA GLU A 153 -5.03 -32.49 2.94
C GLU A 153 -3.79 -32.06 2.14
N TYR A 154 -3.13 -30.97 2.55
CA TYR A 154 -1.90 -30.54 1.87
C TYR A 154 -0.77 -31.55 1.98
N VAL A 155 -0.57 -32.11 3.19
CA VAL A 155 0.43 -33.18 3.42
C VAL A 155 0.11 -34.41 2.57
N GLY A 156 -1.17 -34.75 2.42
CA GLY A 156 -1.64 -35.85 1.56
C GLY A 156 -1.24 -35.71 0.08
N LEU A 157 -1.12 -34.49 -0.43
CA LEU A 157 -0.70 -34.24 -1.82
C LEU A 157 0.72 -34.72 -2.12
N ARG A 158 1.56 -34.90 -1.11
CA ARG A 158 2.94 -35.41 -1.26
C ARG A 158 2.99 -36.77 -1.94
N THR A 159 1.98 -37.61 -1.71
CA THR A 159 1.92 -38.95 -2.33
C THR A 159 1.85 -38.88 -3.85
N ILE A 160 1.22 -37.85 -4.43
CA ILE A 160 1.07 -37.66 -5.87
C ILE A 160 2.41 -37.33 -6.51
N ILE A 161 3.25 -36.54 -5.86
CA ILE A 161 4.54 -36.06 -6.40
C ILE A 161 5.72 -36.96 -6.01
N ASN A 162 5.50 -37.99 -5.22
CA ASN A 162 6.54 -38.96 -4.85
C ASN A 162 6.68 -40.03 -5.95
N ALA A 163 7.01 -39.57 -7.17
CA ALA A 163 7.17 -40.42 -8.34
C ALA A 163 8.53 -40.18 -9.02
N PRO A 164 9.12 -41.20 -9.64
CA PRO A 164 10.45 -41.07 -10.29
C PRO A 164 10.49 -40.07 -11.46
N THR A 165 9.33 -39.75 -12.02
CA THR A 165 9.16 -38.80 -13.13
C THR A 165 9.23 -37.33 -12.68
N VAL A 166 9.13 -37.06 -11.38
CA VAL A 166 9.03 -35.70 -10.83
C VAL A 166 10.41 -35.08 -10.63
N PRO A 167 10.71 -33.91 -11.24
CA PRO A 167 11.98 -33.21 -11.04
C PRO A 167 12.21 -32.79 -9.58
N GLU A 168 13.45 -32.82 -9.11
CA GLU A 168 13.81 -32.44 -7.74
C GLU A 168 13.34 -31.03 -7.33
N GLY A 169 13.36 -30.07 -8.28
CA GLY A 169 12.88 -28.70 -8.04
C GLY A 169 11.41 -28.59 -7.61
N VAL A 170 10.56 -29.52 -8.09
CA VAL A 170 9.14 -29.59 -7.76
C VAL A 170 8.91 -29.92 -6.29
N MET A 171 9.70 -30.85 -5.74
CA MET A 171 9.62 -31.17 -4.30
C MET A 171 9.95 -29.96 -3.42
N ARG A 172 10.91 -29.13 -3.82
CA ARG A 172 11.23 -27.89 -3.07
C ARG A 172 10.10 -26.89 -3.06
N MET A 173 9.34 -26.75 -4.16
CA MET A 173 8.14 -25.91 -4.23
C MET A 173 7.07 -26.41 -3.25
N TYR A 174 6.80 -27.72 -3.24
CA TYR A 174 5.88 -28.35 -2.29
C TYR A 174 6.28 -28.07 -0.85
N LEU A 175 7.54 -28.36 -0.48
CA LEU A 175 8.04 -28.14 0.88
C LEU A 175 7.96 -26.66 1.31
N SER A 176 8.17 -25.72 0.38
CA SER A 176 8.01 -24.29 0.67
C SER A 176 6.56 -23.91 0.98
N GLY A 177 5.60 -24.52 0.27
CA GLY A 177 4.17 -24.36 0.56
C GLY A 177 3.77 -24.98 1.90
N ASP A 178 4.25 -26.21 2.18
CA ASP A 178 3.99 -26.92 3.42
C ASP A 178 4.52 -26.15 4.65
N GLU A 179 5.80 -25.74 4.60
CA GLU A 179 6.43 -24.93 5.64
C GLU A 179 5.62 -23.64 5.89
N PHE A 180 5.24 -22.93 4.85
CA PHE A 180 4.47 -21.68 5.00
C PHE A 180 3.07 -21.91 5.57
N ILE A 181 2.34 -22.94 5.13
CA ILE A 181 1.00 -23.28 5.64
C ILE A 181 1.09 -23.68 7.11
N CYS A 182 2.08 -24.49 7.50
CA CYS A 182 2.33 -24.85 8.89
C CYS A 182 2.61 -23.61 9.75
N ASP A 183 3.52 -22.73 9.30
CA ASP A 183 3.89 -21.51 10.03
C ASP A 183 2.70 -20.59 10.28
N ILE A 184 1.91 -20.30 9.22
CA ILE A 184 0.74 -19.40 9.36
C ILE A 184 -0.35 -20.03 10.21
N THR A 185 -0.56 -21.35 10.09
CA THR A 185 -1.55 -22.06 10.91
C THR A 185 -1.12 -22.05 12.38
N CYS A 186 0.14 -22.37 12.68
CA CYS A 186 0.68 -22.28 14.03
C CYS A 186 0.53 -20.87 14.62
N LYS A 187 0.82 -19.83 13.83
CA LYS A 187 0.66 -18.45 14.26
C LYS A 187 -0.78 -18.14 14.70
N HIS A 188 -1.76 -18.43 13.84
CA HIS A 188 -3.17 -18.13 14.14
C HIS A 188 -3.76 -19.03 15.24
N ILE A 189 -3.29 -20.28 15.35
CA ILE A 189 -3.66 -21.16 16.48
C ILE A 189 -3.11 -20.62 17.81
N LEU A 190 -1.90 -20.09 17.86
CA LEU A 190 -1.36 -19.45 19.08
C LEU A 190 -2.16 -18.23 19.47
N GLU A 191 -2.53 -17.38 18.50
CA GLU A 191 -3.38 -16.21 18.72
C GLU A 191 -4.78 -16.62 19.24
N LEU A 192 -5.34 -17.75 18.76
CA LEU A 192 -6.59 -18.31 19.27
C LEU A 192 -6.43 -18.85 20.70
N ILE A 193 -5.35 -19.58 20.99
CA ILE A 193 -5.09 -20.13 22.35
C ILE A 193 -4.99 -18.99 23.38
N GLU A 194 -4.28 -17.91 23.05
CA GLU A 194 -4.15 -16.74 23.92
C GLU A 194 -5.52 -16.13 24.22
N TRP A 195 -6.33 -15.93 23.18
CA TRP A 195 -7.68 -15.37 23.28
C TRP A 195 -8.64 -16.27 24.07
N LEU A 196 -8.60 -17.61 23.86
CA LEU A 196 -9.42 -18.59 24.57
C LEU A 196 -9.08 -18.64 26.07
N ARG A 197 -7.78 -18.60 26.41
CA ARG A 197 -7.33 -18.57 27.82
C ARG A 197 -7.78 -17.29 28.52
N GLY A 198 -7.73 -16.15 27.84
CA GLY A 198 -8.25 -14.89 28.37
C GLY A 198 -9.74 -14.94 28.70
N ARG A 199 -10.50 -15.85 28.06
CA ARG A 199 -11.94 -16.09 28.27
C ARG A 199 -12.25 -17.32 29.15
N LYS A 200 -11.24 -18.01 29.65
CA LYS A 200 -11.36 -19.23 30.50
C LYS A 200 -12.06 -20.40 29.76
N LEU A 201 -11.88 -20.52 28.46
CA LEU A 201 -12.37 -21.61 27.61
C LEU A 201 -11.28 -22.70 27.48
N ASP A 202 -10.94 -23.34 28.59
CA ASP A 202 -9.76 -24.22 28.72
C ASP A 202 -9.87 -25.50 27.88
N GLU A 203 -11.05 -26.06 27.68
CA GLU A 203 -11.24 -27.25 26.85
C GLU A 203 -10.86 -26.97 25.37
N LEU A 204 -11.36 -25.86 24.81
CA LEU A 204 -11.04 -25.44 23.44
C LEU A 204 -9.58 -25.05 23.31
N ALA A 205 -9.01 -24.37 24.31
CA ALA A 205 -7.58 -24.07 24.35
C ALA A 205 -6.74 -25.35 24.37
N GLY A 206 -7.21 -26.41 25.04
CA GLY A 206 -6.61 -27.75 25.02
C GLY A 206 -6.60 -28.38 23.64
N LYS A 207 -7.75 -28.35 22.92
CA LYS A 207 -7.87 -28.83 21.52
C LYS A 207 -6.94 -28.07 20.58
N ALA A 208 -6.93 -26.74 20.67
CA ALA A 208 -6.04 -25.89 19.88
C ALA A 208 -4.55 -26.17 20.16
N THR A 209 -4.19 -26.39 21.45
CA THR A 209 -2.83 -26.75 21.84
C THR A 209 -2.42 -28.12 21.29
N ALA A 210 -3.33 -29.10 21.27
CA ALA A 210 -3.10 -30.42 20.67
C ALA A 210 -2.80 -30.29 19.15
N LEU A 211 -3.58 -29.48 18.43
CA LEU A 211 -3.34 -29.20 17.01
C LEU A 211 -1.96 -28.55 16.80
N TYR A 212 -1.63 -27.51 17.57
CA TYR A 212 -0.33 -26.84 17.52
C TYR A 212 0.84 -27.83 17.70
N ARG A 213 0.75 -28.71 18.70
CA ARG A 213 1.77 -29.72 18.96
C ARG A 213 1.90 -30.76 17.84
N ARG A 214 0.77 -31.14 17.21
CA ARG A 214 0.74 -32.05 16.06
C ARG A 214 1.47 -31.44 14.87
N ILE A 215 1.15 -30.20 14.50
CA ILE A 215 1.81 -29.48 13.40
C ILE A 215 3.29 -29.28 13.71
N GLY A 216 3.65 -28.87 14.94
CA GLY A 216 5.05 -28.72 15.36
C GLY A 216 5.84 -30.03 15.29
N LYS A 217 5.21 -31.19 15.55
CA LYS A 217 5.87 -32.50 15.34
C LYS A 217 6.18 -32.75 13.87
N HIS A 218 5.25 -32.46 12.96
CA HIS A 218 5.44 -32.56 11.52
C HIS A 218 6.58 -31.66 11.05
N MET A 219 6.59 -30.39 11.46
CA MET A 219 7.64 -29.43 11.12
C MET A 219 9.04 -29.90 11.54
N ARG A 220 9.17 -30.43 12.78
CA ARG A 220 10.44 -30.99 13.27
C ARG A 220 10.90 -32.21 12.48
N GLN A 221 9.98 -33.08 12.07
CA GLN A 221 10.31 -34.26 11.25
C GLN A 221 10.88 -33.87 9.87
N LEU A 222 10.44 -32.73 9.32
CA LEU A 222 10.93 -32.19 8.05
C LEU A 222 12.13 -31.25 8.22
N GLY A 223 12.53 -30.94 9.45
CA GLY A 223 13.67 -30.07 9.74
C GLY A 223 13.39 -28.59 9.47
N TYR A 224 12.12 -28.15 9.51
CA TYR A 224 11.78 -26.74 9.36
C TYR A 224 12.28 -25.91 10.55
N PRO A 225 12.72 -24.68 10.33
CA PRO A 225 13.10 -23.79 11.43
C PRO A 225 11.91 -23.54 12.36
N GLU A 226 12.15 -23.48 13.67
CA GLU A 226 11.13 -23.13 14.68
C GLU A 226 11.68 -22.08 15.64
N ILE A 227 10.79 -21.34 16.32
CA ILE A 227 11.19 -20.34 17.32
C ILE A 227 11.66 -21.05 18.60
N ARG A 228 12.83 -20.64 19.13
CA ARG A 228 13.41 -21.13 20.36
C ARG A 228 13.60 -19.99 21.37
N LYS A 229 13.24 -20.23 22.61
CA LYS A 229 13.18 -19.20 23.66
C LYS A 229 14.50 -18.43 23.84
N ASP A 230 15.63 -19.11 23.84
CA ASP A 230 16.93 -18.52 24.20
C ASP A 230 17.97 -18.54 23.05
N ASP A 231 17.56 -18.86 21.82
CA ASP A 231 18.46 -18.94 20.65
C ASP A 231 18.18 -17.81 19.66
N ARG A 232 18.84 -16.66 19.89
CA ARG A 232 18.70 -15.47 19.01
C ARG A 232 19.12 -15.71 17.56
N LEU A 233 20.16 -16.52 17.34
CA LEU A 233 20.66 -16.82 16.00
C LEU A 233 19.65 -17.66 15.22
N HIS A 234 19.13 -18.72 15.86
CA HIS A 234 18.11 -19.58 15.26
C HIS A 234 16.83 -18.81 14.95
N ASN A 235 16.37 -17.98 15.88
CA ASN A 235 15.20 -17.13 15.69
C ASN A 235 15.37 -16.11 14.53
N ARG A 236 16.58 -15.58 14.33
CA ARG A 236 16.89 -14.73 13.18
C ARG A 236 16.80 -15.50 11.85
N ILE A 237 17.27 -16.75 11.83
CA ILE A 237 17.15 -17.64 10.66
C ILE A 237 15.68 -17.92 10.36
N PHE A 238 14.88 -18.23 11.39
CA PHE A 238 13.44 -18.43 11.25
C PHE A 238 12.75 -17.22 10.62
N ILE A 239 12.93 -16.02 11.18
CA ILE A 239 12.31 -14.80 10.66
C ILE A 239 12.75 -14.49 9.21
N HIS A 240 14.03 -14.70 8.90
CA HIS A 240 14.53 -14.53 7.53
C HIS A 240 13.86 -15.50 6.56
N ARG A 241 13.82 -16.80 6.93
CA ARG A 241 13.17 -17.86 6.14
C ARG A 241 11.68 -17.58 5.94
N PHE A 242 10.95 -17.28 7.00
CA PHE A 242 9.53 -16.92 6.95
C PHE A 242 9.27 -15.72 6.02
N SER A 243 10.15 -14.70 6.07
CA SER A 243 10.04 -13.52 5.20
C SER A 243 10.25 -13.86 3.72
N ILE A 244 11.16 -14.77 3.40
CA ILE A 244 11.38 -15.28 2.04
C ILE A 244 10.17 -16.08 1.57
N LEU A 245 9.69 -17.01 2.38
CA LEU A 245 8.51 -17.83 2.06
C LEU A 245 7.28 -16.96 1.82
N LYS A 246 7.04 -15.98 2.68
CA LYS A 246 5.94 -15.02 2.49
C LYS A 246 6.03 -14.30 1.14
N LYS A 247 7.22 -13.80 0.77
CA LYS A 247 7.43 -13.14 -0.53
C LYS A 247 7.24 -14.10 -1.69
N TYR A 248 7.71 -15.33 -1.57
CA TYR A 248 7.56 -16.37 -2.56
C TYR A 248 6.08 -16.73 -2.79
N ILE A 249 5.35 -17.03 -1.73
CA ILE A 249 3.91 -17.38 -1.79
C ILE A 249 3.08 -16.22 -2.34
N GLU A 250 3.32 -14.99 -1.89
CA GLU A 250 2.55 -13.83 -2.33
C GLU A 250 3.01 -13.27 -3.69
N SER A 251 4.06 -13.80 -4.31
CA SER A 251 4.67 -13.23 -5.51
C SER A 251 3.69 -13.09 -6.69
N ASP A 252 2.81 -14.05 -6.89
CA ASP A 252 1.83 -14.04 -7.98
C ASP A 252 0.62 -13.11 -7.72
N LEU A 253 0.48 -12.61 -6.50
CA LEU A 253 -0.49 -11.56 -6.17
C LEU A 253 0.05 -10.16 -6.46
N TYR A 254 1.37 -9.95 -6.52
CA TYR A 254 1.95 -8.64 -6.78
C TYR A 254 1.82 -8.25 -8.26
N LEU A 255 1.42 -7.00 -8.49
CA LEU A 255 1.26 -6.42 -9.81
C LEU A 255 2.45 -5.54 -10.15
N ARG A 256 2.90 -5.61 -11.39
CA ARG A 256 3.92 -4.68 -11.89
C ARG A 256 3.23 -3.36 -12.27
N ALA A 257 3.78 -2.25 -11.76
CA ALA A 257 3.28 -0.92 -12.06
C ALA A 257 4.45 0.04 -12.35
N PRO A 258 5.13 -0.11 -13.52
CA PRO A 258 6.26 0.73 -13.87
C PRO A 258 5.81 2.18 -14.06
N LYS A 259 6.30 3.07 -13.21
CA LYS A 259 5.97 4.48 -13.21
C LYS A 259 6.69 5.19 -14.36
N ARG A 260 5.96 6.07 -15.05
CA ARG A 260 6.49 6.99 -16.08
C ARG A 260 5.90 8.37 -15.81
N ARG A 261 6.65 9.41 -16.13
CA ARG A 261 6.16 10.79 -16.02
C ARG A 261 4.90 10.99 -16.88
N ASP A 262 3.83 11.53 -16.31
CA ASP A 262 2.59 11.85 -17.04
C ASP A 262 2.73 13.18 -17.79
N GLY A 263 1.95 13.36 -18.84
CA GLY A 263 1.87 14.62 -19.57
C GLY A 263 3.07 15.01 -20.44
N VAL A 264 4.10 14.15 -20.58
CA VAL A 264 5.32 14.47 -21.35
C VAL A 264 4.99 14.87 -22.80
N ILE A 265 4.06 14.17 -23.47
CA ILE A 265 3.67 14.48 -24.84
C ILE A 265 3.01 15.85 -24.91
N VAL A 266 2.16 16.18 -23.95
CA VAL A 266 1.46 17.47 -23.88
C VAL A 266 2.46 18.58 -23.59
N GLU A 267 3.41 18.36 -22.70
CA GLU A 267 4.52 19.28 -22.43
C GLU A 267 5.32 19.57 -23.71
N GLN A 268 5.70 18.54 -24.45
CA GLN A 268 6.44 18.71 -25.71
C GLN A 268 5.62 19.43 -26.77
N LEU A 269 4.32 19.18 -26.85
CA LEU A 269 3.43 19.90 -27.75
C LEU A 269 3.36 21.40 -27.41
N TYR A 270 3.21 21.75 -26.13
CA TYR A 270 3.25 23.16 -25.69
C TYR A 270 4.58 23.84 -26.00
N PHE A 271 5.70 23.13 -25.77
CA PHE A 271 7.01 23.69 -26.11
C PHE A 271 7.20 23.88 -27.60
N SER A 272 6.64 23.00 -28.43
CA SER A 272 6.66 23.14 -29.88
C SER A 272 5.81 24.35 -30.36
N ILE A 273 4.62 24.51 -29.78
CA ILE A 273 3.75 25.67 -30.06
C ILE A 273 4.46 26.98 -29.63
N ALA A 274 5.05 26.99 -28.42
CA ALA A 274 5.80 28.15 -27.91
C ALA A 274 6.97 28.53 -28.83
N ALA A 275 7.71 27.55 -29.34
CA ALA A 275 8.79 27.77 -30.28
C ALA A 275 8.29 28.30 -31.62
N GLY A 276 7.15 27.76 -32.13
CA GLY A 276 6.51 28.24 -33.37
C GLY A 276 6.03 29.67 -33.26
N LEU A 277 5.35 30.05 -32.17
CA LEU A 277 4.88 31.42 -31.92
C LEU A 277 6.06 32.39 -31.77
N ALA A 278 7.11 32.02 -31.08
CA ALA A 278 8.32 32.82 -30.94
C ALA A 278 9.02 33.05 -32.30
N MET A 279 9.04 32.01 -33.15
CA MET A 279 9.59 32.13 -34.50
C MET A 279 8.71 33.00 -35.43
N LEU A 280 7.38 32.82 -35.35
CA LEU A 280 6.42 33.65 -36.08
C LEU A 280 6.61 35.13 -35.74
N PHE A 281 6.72 35.47 -34.45
CA PHE A 281 6.99 36.81 -34.00
C PHE A 281 8.30 37.38 -34.62
N ALA A 282 9.39 36.64 -34.53
CA ALA A 282 10.68 37.06 -35.05
C ALA A 282 10.63 37.29 -36.57
N THR A 283 9.94 36.43 -37.31
CA THR A 283 9.79 36.51 -38.75
C THR A 283 8.93 37.72 -39.16
N VAL A 284 7.81 37.94 -38.47
CA VAL A 284 6.94 39.13 -38.74
C VAL A 284 7.69 40.43 -38.51
N VAL A 285 8.44 40.56 -37.42
CA VAL A 285 9.27 41.73 -37.12
C VAL A 285 10.33 41.91 -38.19
N SER A 286 11.03 40.86 -38.58
CA SER A 286 12.04 40.89 -39.65
C SER A 286 11.48 41.42 -40.98
N PHE A 287 10.36 40.86 -41.44
CA PHE A 287 9.74 41.30 -42.70
C PHE A 287 9.17 42.75 -42.64
N ALA A 288 8.59 43.14 -41.50
CA ALA A 288 8.09 44.48 -41.28
C ALA A 288 9.22 45.53 -41.38
N PHE A 289 10.33 45.28 -40.74
CA PHE A 289 11.50 46.18 -40.80
C PHE A 289 12.18 46.16 -42.16
N GLN A 290 12.29 45.00 -42.81
CA GLN A 290 12.84 44.90 -44.18
C GLN A 290 12.02 45.67 -45.18
N LYS A 291 10.67 45.60 -45.09
CA LYS A 291 9.75 46.34 -45.94
C LYS A 291 9.89 47.88 -45.76
N LYS A 292 10.12 48.35 -44.52
CA LYS A 292 10.16 49.76 -44.15
C LYS A 292 11.52 50.39 -44.42
N PHE A 293 12.61 49.72 -44.16
CA PHE A 293 13.96 50.27 -44.20
C PHE A 293 14.87 49.70 -45.29
N GLY A 294 14.39 48.72 -46.04
CA GLY A 294 15.17 48.06 -47.09
C GLY A 294 16.13 46.99 -46.53
N SER A 295 16.88 46.34 -47.43
CA SER A 295 17.84 45.29 -47.10
C SER A 295 19.19 45.89 -46.67
N LEU A 296 19.89 45.26 -45.73
CA LEU A 296 21.25 45.61 -45.25
C LEU A 296 21.38 47.01 -44.60
N THR A 297 20.34 47.47 -43.92
CA THR A 297 20.37 48.75 -43.19
C THR A 297 20.63 48.51 -41.68
N LEU A 298 21.25 49.48 -41.01
CA LEU A 298 21.54 49.44 -39.56
C LEU A 298 20.26 49.25 -38.72
N PRO A 299 19.11 49.92 -39.00
CA PRO A 299 17.85 49.65 -38.29
C PRO A 299 17.34 48.22 -38.43
N LEU A 300 17.51 47.61 -39.60
CA LEU A 300 17.14 46.20 -39.81
C LEU A 300 18.02 45.29 -38.94
N PHE A 301 19.33 45.52 -38.90
CA PHE A 301 20.26 44.72 -38.09
C PHE A 301 19.95 44.81 -36.61
N ILE A 302 19.67 45.99 -36.06
CA ILE A 302 19.26 46.19 -34.67
C ILE A 302 17.93 45.47 -34.39
N ALA A 303 16.95 45.60 -35.28
CA ALA A 303 15.65 44.93 -35.14
C ALA A 303 15.78 43.39 -35.12
N LEU A 304 16.67 42.82 -35.92
CA LEU A 304 16.96 41.39 -35.93
C LEU A 304 17.56 40.91 -34.62
N ILE A 305 18.52 41.66 -34.07
CA ILE A 305 19.11 41.29 -32.74
C ILE A 305 18.06 41.33 -31.66
N ILE A 306 17.27 42.41 -31.58
CA ILE A 306 16.21 42.56 -30.57
C ILE A 306 15.15 41.45 -30.73
N SER A 307 14.73 41.19 -31.97
CA SER A 307 13.76 40.13 -32.27
C SER A 307 14.26 38.75 -31.87
N TYR A 308 15.54 38.46 -32.09
CA TYR A 308 16.16 37.21 -31.66
C TYR A 308 16.18 37.07 -30.15
N MET A 309 16.56 38.13 -29.42
CA MET A 309 16.53 38.16 -27.96
C MET A 309 15.12 37.96 -27.40
N LEU A 310 14.11 38.65 -27.99
CA LEU A 310 12.71 38.52 -27.58
C LEU A 310 12.15 37.13 -27.88
N LYS A 311 12.51 36.52 -29.01
CA LYS A 311 12.12 35.15 -29.37
C LYS A 311 12.48 34.17 -28.25
N ASP A 312 13.69 34.24 -27.69
CA ASP A 312 14.12 33.35 -26.64
C ASP A 312 13.40 33.65 -25.33
N ARG A 313 13.11 34.92 -25.03
CA ARG A 313 12.32 35.30 -23.85
C ARG A 313 10.87 34.84 -23.94
N ILE A 314 10.23 34.95 -25.08
CA ILE A 314 8.86 34.46 -25.35
C ILE A 314 8.83 32.94 -25.08
N LYS A 315 9.77 32.21 -25.65
CA LYS A 315 9.87 30.74 -25.42
C LYS A 315 10.02 30.38 -23.93
N GLU A 316 10.88 31.08 -23.20
CA GLU A 316 11.07 30.85 -21.75
C GLU A 316 9.83 31.24 -20.92
N LEU A 317 9.17 32.35 -21.24
CA LEU A 317 7.93 32.74 -20.57
C LEU A 317 6.81 31.74 -20.79
N MET A 318 6.68 31.20 -21.99
CA MET A 318 5.67 30.15 -22.28
C MET A 318 5.99 28.83 -21.51
N ARG A 319 7.26 28.46 -21.42
CA ARG A 319 7.68 27.33 -20.60
C ARG A 319 7.36 27.52 -19.12
N TYR A 320 7.68 28.72 -18.59
CA TYR A 320 7.37 29.08 -17.22
C TYR A 320 5.87 29.03 -16.93
N TYR A 321 5.06 29.60 -17.84
CA TYR A 321 3.60 29.57 -17.73
C TYR A 321 3.04 28.14 -17.76
N PHE A 322 3.56 27.29 -18.66
CA PHE A 322 3.18 25.88 -18.69
C PHE A 322 3.50 25.18 -17.38
N ALA A 323 4.73 25.32 -16.88
CA ALA A 323 5.16 24.68 -15.66
C ALA A 323 4.31 25.07 -14.44
N HIS A 324 3.90 26.35 -14.34
CA HIS A 324 3.19 26.86 -13.15
C HIS A 324 1.66 26.79 -13.23
N ARG A 325 1.07 26.87 -14.41
CA ARG A 325 -0.39 26.92 -14.58
C ARG A 325 -0.99 25.67 -15.18
N VAL A 326 -0.36 25.10 -16.18
CA VAL A 326 -0.90 23.95 -16.93
C VAL A 326 -0.35 22.65 -16.37
N GLY A 327 0.95 22.60 -16.03
CA GLY A 327 1.60 21.41 -15.49
C GLY A 327 0.97 20.91 -14.18
N SER A 328 0.48 21.82 -13.32
CA SER A 328 -0.17 21.47 -12.05
C SER A 328 -1.52 20.72 -12.22
N LYS A 329 -2.14 20.78 -13.39
CA LYS A 329 -3.38 20.03 -13.69
C LYS A 329 -3.12 18.55 -13.99
N TYR A 330 -1.91 18.19 -14.41
CA TYR A 330 -1.53 16.81 -14.69
C TYR A 330 -1.04 16.11 -13.43
N PHE A 331 -1.10 14.78 -13.45
CA PHE A 331 -0.45 13.96 -12.45
C PHE A 331 1.06 13.93 -12.71
N ASP A 332 1.85 13.74 -11.67
CA ASP A 332 3.31 13.66 -11.83
C ASP A 332 3.70 12.36 -12.54
N ASN A 333 3.06 11.23 -12.13
CA ASN A 333 3.37 9.90 -12.64
C ASN A 333 2.12 9.19 -13.14
N LYS A 334 2.34 8.36 -14.18
CA LYS A 334 1.39 7.36 -14.69
C LYS A 334 2.05 5.99 -14.71
N ALA A 335 1.33 4.95 -14.34
CA ALA A 335 1.79 3.57 -14.43
C ALA A 335 0.68 2.69 -15.02
N LYS A 336 1.07 1.68 -15.82
CA LYS A 336 0.20 0.61 -16.24
C LYS A 336 0.22 -0.48 -15.19
N ILE A 337 -0.94 -0.99 -14.81
CA ILE A 337 -1.08 -2.10 -13.87
C ILE A 337 -1.05 -3.40 -14.68
N ILE A 338 0.00 -4.20 -14.49
CA ILE A 338 0.25 -5.40 -15.29
C ILE A 338 0.31 -6.63 -14.39
N HIS A 339 -0.48 -7.65 -14.72
CA HIS A 339 -0.41 -8.98 -14.11
C HIS A 339 0.10 -9.98 -15.16
N LYS A 340 1.23 -10.64 -14.87
CA LYS A 340 1.95 -11.46 -15.87
C LYS A 340 2.19 -10.60 -17.13
N ASP A 341 1.51 -10.87 -18.24
CA ASP A 341 1.65 -10.11 -19.50
C ASP A 341 0.39 -9.32 -19.88
N THR A 342 -0.64 -9.31 -19.03
CA THR A 342 -1.91 -8.62 -19.30
C THR A 342 -1.98 -7.29 -18.56
N GLU A 343 -2.32 -6.22 -19.28
CA GLU A 343 -2.62 -4.91 -18.73
C GLU A 343 -4.03 -4.90 -18.15
N LEU A 344 -4.14 -4.83 -16.82
CA LEU A 344 -5.41 -4.81 -16.08
C LEU A 344 -6.01 -3.41 -15.98
N GLY A 345 -5.20 -2.37 -16.15
CA GLY A 345 -5.60 -0.99 -15.98
C GLY A 345 -4.42 -0.04 -15.87
N TRP A 346 -4.68 1.15 -15.35
CA TRP A 346 -3.64 2.13 -15.11
C TRP A 346 -3.89 2.89 -13.80
N LEU A 347 -2.84 3.51 -13.30
CA LEU A 347 -2.90 4.46 -12.19
C LEU A 347 -2.16 5.73 -12.55
N LYS A 348 -2.60 6.83 -11.94
CA LYS A 348 -1.90 8.12 -11.95
C LYS A 348 -1.74 8.60 -10.53
N GLU A 349 -0.64 9.29 -10.26
CA GLU A 349 -0.38 9.89 -8.95
C GLU A 349 0.28 11.26 -9.09
N GLY A 350 -0.02 12.14 -8.15
CA GLY A 350 0.54 13.49 -8.12
C GLY A 350 0.57 14.04 -6.70
N VAL A 351 1.58 14.83 -6.39
CA VAL A 351 1.72 15.52 -5.11
C VAL A 351 1.91 17.02 -5.32
N ASP A 352 1.22 17.82 -4.48
CA ASP A 352 1.34 19.27 -4.49
C ASP A 352 1.22 19.84 -3.07
N PHE A 353 1.89 20.97 -2.84
CA PHE A 353 1.62 21.82 -1.69
C PHE A 353 0.44 22.75 -2.01
N ILE A 354 -0.57 22.72 -1.17
CA ILE A 354 -1.83 23.45 -1.35
C ILE A 354 -1.94 24.56 -0.29
N GLU A 355 -2.41 25.74 -0.73
CA GLU A 355 -2.73 26.82 0.18
C GLU A 355 -4.08 26.53 0.88
N PRO A 356 -4.27 26.95 2.15
CA PRO A 356 -5.48 26.65 2.91
C PRO A 356 -6.79 27.06 2.22
N GLU A 357 -6.77 28.17 1.45
CA GLU A 357 -7.95 28.70 0.73
C GLU A 357 -8.39 27.77 -0.43
N LYS A 358 -7.53 26.85 -0.87
CA LYS A 358 -7.83 25.92 -1.97
C LYS A 358 -8.27 24.54 -1.47
N VAL A 359 -8.32 24.32 -0.15
CA VAL A 359 -8.78 23.06 0.43
C VAL A 359 -10.31 23.03 0.43
N PRO A 360 -10.94 21.92 0.01
CA PRO A 360 -12.42 21.78 0.08
C PRO A 360 -12.95 21.99 1.48
N ALA A 361 -14.12 22.65 1.58
CA ALA A 361 -14.76 22.95 2.87
C ALA A 361 -15.00 21.70 3.73
N ASP A 362 -15.42 20.59 3.10
CA ASP A 362 -15.68 19.32 3.80
C ASP A 362 -14.41 18.77 4.46
N VAL A 363 -13.26 18.87 3.78
CA VAL A 363 -11.94 18.45 4.29
C VAL A 363 -11.55 19.30 5.50
N MET A 364 -11.74 20.64 5.41
CA MET A 364 -11.44 21.57 6.49
C MET A 364 -12.37 21.38 7.69
N THR A 365 -13.66 21.13 7.45
CA THR A 365 -14.64 20.85 8.52
C THR A 365 -14.23 19.60 9.29
N LEU A 366 -13.87 18.53 8.59
CA LEU A 366 -13.41 17.29 9.22
C LEU A 366 -12.07 17.47 9.93
N ARG A 367 -11.13 18.27 9.35
CA ARG A 367 -9.86 18.61 10.01
C ARG A 367 -10.10 19.32 11.36
N ASN A 368 -11.09 20.21 11.42
CA ASN A 368 -11.37 21.05 12.57
C ASN A 368 -12.38 20.44 13.57
N SER A 369 -12.82 19.19 13.36
CA SER A 369 -13.80 18.53 14.23
C SER A 369 -13.25 18.09 15.59
N SER A 370 -11.93 18.19 15.85
CA SER A 370 -11.31 17.80 17.12
C SER A 370 -11.30 18.95 18.13
N HIS A 371 -11.55 18.65 19.42
CA HIS A 371 -11.40 19.60 20.53
C HIS A 371 -9.93 20.05 20.75
N LEU A 372 -8.98 19.33 20.21
CA LEU A 372 -7.55 19.63 20.29
C LEU A 372 -7.02 20.39 19.07
N THR A 373 -7.89 20.90 18.20
CA THR A 373 -7.52 21.55 16.94
C THR A 373 -6.46 22.65 17.13
N GLU A 374 -6.57 23.46 18.18
CA GLU A 374 -5.61 24.52 18.47
C GLU A 374 -4.22 23.99 18.86
N VAL A 375 -4.17 22.90 19.62
CA VAL A 375 -2.91 22.24 20.01
C VAL A 375 -2.30 21.50 18.81
N GLU A 376 -3.15 20.84 18.03
CA GLU A 376 -2.73 20.09 16.85
C GLU A 376 -2.17 21.00 15.73
N SER A 377 -2.70 22.21 15.57
CA SER A 377 -2.25 23.17 14.54
C SER A 377 -0.97 23.90 14.89
N GLY A 378 -0.53 23.86 16.17
CA GLY A 378 0.65 24.59 16.65
C GLY A 378 0.53 26.10 16.45
N ASN A 379 -0.50 26.68 16.94
CA ASN A 379 -1.04 28.09 16.97
C ASN A 379 -0.17 29.28 16.51
N VAL A 380 1.13 29.12 16.28
CA VAL A 380 2.04 30.25 15.93
C VAL A 380 2.39 30.29 14.45
N THR A 381 2.35 29.15 13.76
CA THR A 381 2.66 29.04 12.34
C THR A 381 1.60 28.24 11.62
N ALA A 382 1.05 28.82 10.55
CA ALA A 382 0.03 28.13 9.72
C ALA A 382 0.50 26.76 9.26
N GLU A 383 -0.36 25.74 9.39
CA GLU A 383 -0.10 24.40 8.88
C GLU A 383 0.28 24.43 7.40
N LYS A 384 1.16 23.55 7.01
CA LYS A 384 1.49 23.29 5.59
C LYS A 384 0.70 22.08 5.12
N ILE A 385 0.08 22.21 3.96
CA ILE A 385 -0.84 21.19 3.44
C ILE A 385 -0.21 20.53 2.22
N ILE A 386 0.01 19.21 2.33
CA ILE A 386 0.47 18.39 1.22
C ILE A 386 -0.72 17.56 0.73
N LEU A 387 -1.04 17.70 -0.54
CA LEU A 387 -2.07 16.91 -1.22
C LEU A 387 -1.41 15.85 -2.09
N TYR A 388 -1.60 14.58 -1.75
CA TYR A 388 -1.24 13.46 -2.60
C TYR A 388 -2.49 12.86 -3.22
N ARG A 389 -2.56 12.85 -4.56
CA ARG A 389 -3.71 12.36 -5.32
C ARG A 389 -3.36 11.10 -6.07
N LYS A 390 -4.31 10.16 -6.08
CA LYS A 390 -4.26 8.96 -6.92
C LYS A 390 -5.56 8.79 -7.71
N SER A 391 -5.43 8.41 -8.98
CA SER A 391 -6.54 7.93 -9.80
C SER A 391 -6.20 6.53 -10.30
N VAL A 392 -7.12 5.59 -10.08
CA VAL A 392 -6.93 4.17 -10.43
C VAL A 392 -8.07 3.73 -11.32
N HIS A 393 -7.72 3.12 -12.44
CA HIS A 393 -8.66 2.61 -13.44
C HIS A 393 -8.42 1.12 -13.64
N ILE A 394 -9.47 0.29 -13.48
CA ILE A 394 -9.38 -1.17 -13.54
C ILE A 394 -10.38 -1.72 -14.54
N ASP A 395 -9.89 -2.51 -15.51
CA ASP A 395 -10.72 -3.33 -16.40
C ASP A 395 -11.01 -4.68 -15.72
N ARG A 396 -12.25 -4.84 -15.28
CA ARG A 396 -12.69 -6.02 -14.54
C ARG A 396 -12.69 -7.29 -15.38
N ASP A 397 -13.03 -7.20 -16.66
CA ASP A 397 -13.08 -8.36 -17.55
C ASP A 397 -11.67 -8.96 -17.70
N LYS A 398 -10.67 -8.10 -17.86
CA LYS A 398 -9.28 -8.52 -17.89
C LYS A 398 -8.77 -9.05 -16.55
N LEU A 399 -9.27 -8.50 -15.43
CA LEU A 399 -8.94 -8.98 -14.09
C LEU A 399 -9.43 -10.41 -13.88
N GLN A 400 -10.60 -10.77 -14.43
CA GLN A 400 -11.19 -12.10 -14.29
C GLN A 400 -10.72 -13.10 -15.34
N ALA A 401 -10.43 -12.67 -16.56
CA ALA A 401 -10.06 -13.54 -17.67
C ALA A 401 -8.73 -14.29 -17.46
N ASN A 402 -7.87 -13.81 -16.58
CA ASN A 402 -6.51 -14.33 -16.41
C ASN A 402 -6.34 -15.30 -15.23
N SER A 403 -7.41 -15.74 -14.58
CA SER A 403 -7.32 -16.63 -13.43
C SER A 403 -8.58 -17.46 -13.28
N GLU A 404 -8.40 -18.69 -12.85
CA GLU A 404 -9.50 -19.57 -12.40
C GLU A 404 -10.15 -19.05 -11.10
N TYR A 405 -9.43 -18.19 -10.37
CA TYR A 405 -9.92 -17.53 -9.16
C TYR A 405 -10.55 -16.18 -9.51
N SER A 406 -11.73 -15.92 -8.95
CA SER A 406 -12.41 -14.63 -9.10
C SER A 406 -11.78 -13.57 -8.20
N PHE A 407 -10.98 -12.69 -8.78
CA PHE A 407 -10.43 -11.54 -8.05
C PHE A 407 -11.45 -10.41 -7.95
N SER A 408 -11.64 -9.88 -6.75
CA SER A 408 -12.60 -8.79 -6.50
C SER A 408 -12.03 -7.40 -6.83
N GLY A 409 -10.71 -7.27 -6.94
CA GLY A 409 -10.05 -5.98 -7.17
C GLY A 409 -8.55 -6.01 -6.84
N ILE A 410 -8.02 -4.84 -6.53
CA ILE A 410 -6.62 -4.66 -6.16
C ILE A 410 -6.48 -3.94 -4.82
N ASN A 411 -5.42 -4.26 -4.09
CA ASN A 411 -4.96 -3.51 -2.92
C ASN A 411 -3.74 -2.66 -3.29
N ASP A 412 -3.78 -1.40 -2.95
CA ASP A 412 -2.60 -0.53 -2.94
C ASP A 412 -2.11 -0.37 -1.50
N ILE A 413 -0.91 -0.85 -1.23
CA ILE A 413 -0.28 -0.74 0.08
C ILE A 413 0.68 0.44 0.01
N ILE A 414 0.24 1.58 0.55
CA ILE A 414 0.98 2.83 0.57
C ILE A 414 1.69 2.93 1.91
N ARG A 415 3.01 3.08 1.87
CA ARG A 415 3.82 3.32 3.07
C ARG A 415 4.44 4.69 2.98
N LEU A 416 4.20 5.52 3.99
CA LEU A 416 4.82 6.81 4.16
C LEU A 416 5.88 6.72 5.26
N ASN A 417 7.12 6.99 4.91
CA ASN A 417 8.21 7.15 5.88
C ASN A 417 8.24 8.59 6.38
N VAL A 418 8.18 8.79 7.69
CA VAL A 418 8.12 10.10 8.33
C VAL A 418 9.48 10.59 8.85
N THR A 419 10.56 9.90 8.52
CA THR A 419 11.92 10.25 9.01
C THR A 419 12.32 11.69 8.68
N ASN A 420 11.93 12.19 7.50
CA ASN A 420 12.24 13.56 7.10
C ASN A 420 11.44 14.62 7.88
N PHE A 421 10.30 14.27 8.45
CA PHE A 421 9.53 15.08 9.38
C PHE A 421 10.17 15.04 10.76
N ILE A 422 10.49 13.85 11.26
CA ILE A 422 11.08 13.59 12.58
C ILE A 422 12.43 14.29 12.76
N LYS A 423 13.26 14.33 11.73
CA LYS A 423 14.56 15.03 11.76
C LYS A 423 14.47 16.54 12.05
N LYS A 424 13.30 17.13 11.82
CA LYS A 424 13.04 18.56 12.06
C LYS A 424 12.35 18.84 13.40
N MET A 425 12.07 17.79 14.18
CA MET A 425 11.48 17.89 15.51
C MET A 425 12.55 18.16 16.56
N ASP A 426 12.15 18.89 17.58
CA ASP A 426 12.97 19.10 18.79
C ASP A 426 13.07 17.83 19.62
N ASP A 427 13.80 17.90 20.73
CA ASP A 427 13.97 16.79 21.66
C ASP A 427 12.61 16.28 22.17
N PRO A 428 12.46 14.96 22.37
CA PRO A 428 11.18 14.31 22.61
C PRO A 428 10.57 14.66 23.96
N SER A 429 11.38 15.18 24.89
CA SER A 429 10.88 15.63 26.20
C SER A 429 11.62 16.89 26.66
N VAL A 430 11.00 17.61 27.61
CA VAL A 430 11.53 18.80 28.24
C VAL A 430 11.33 18.71 29.73
N LEU A 431 12.42 18.95 30.50
CA LEU A 431 12.34 19.05 31.95
C LEU A 431 11.72 20.38 32.37
N MET A 432 10.52 20.31 32.94
CA MET A 432 9.80 21.46 33.47
C MET A 432 9.80 21.43 35.00
N ARG A 433 9.73 22.60 35.64
CA ARG A 433 9.66 22.69 37.10
C ARG A 433 8.26 23.10 37.53
N THR A 434 7.76 22.42 38.54
CA THR A 434 6.48 22.75 39.17
C THR A 434 6.68 22.84 40.69
N LEU A 435 5.77 23.54 41.38
CA LEU A 435 5.72 23.58 42.82
C LEU A 435 4.73 22.54 43.30
N ASP A 436 5.11 21.69 44.24
CA ASP A 436 4.23 20.70 44.86
C ASP A 436 3.42 21.35 46.01
N ASP A 437 2.38 20.68 46.49
CA ASP A 437 1.49 21.19 47.55
C ASP A 437 2.22 21.45 48.87
N ASP A 438 3.35 20.79 49.10
CA ASP A 438 4.22 21.01 50.27
C ASP A 438 5.23 22.17 50.11
N GLY A 439 5.20 22.88 48.95
CA GLY A 439 6.12 23.96 48.62
C GLY A 439 7.47 23.51 48.10
N SER A 440 7.70 22.23 47.81
CA SER A 440 8.91 21.73 47.24
C SER A 440 8.88 21.92 45.71
N ILE A 441 10.09 22.22 45.10
CA ILE A 441 10.24 22.31 43.65
C ILE A 441 10.51 20.90 43.10
N GLN A 442 9.60 20.42 42.29
CA GLN A 442 9.76 19.15 41.55
C GLN A 442 10.12 19.42 40.10
N THR A 443 10.96 18.54 39.52
CA THR A 443 11.24 18.54 38.10
C THR A 443 10.46 17.42 37.44
N VAL A 444 9.61 17.78 36.48
CA VAL A 444 8.74 16.86 35.73
C VAL A 444 9.25 16.78 34.30
N ASP A 445 9.39 15.57 33.78
CA ASP A 445 9.69 15.34 32.37
C ASP A 445 8.40 15.41 31.56
N CYS A 446 8.30 16.39 30.66
CA CYS A 446 7.11 16.65 29.84
C CYS A 446 7.38 16.25 28.40
N ASP A 447 6.54 15.34 27.89
CA ASP A 447 6.60 14.88 26.50
C ASP A 447 6.32 16.03 25.51
N ARG A 448 7.08 16.02 24.40
CA ARG A 448 6.87 16.93 23.28
C ARG A 448 6.39 16.14 22.08
N ASP A 449 5.13 16.29 21.74
CA ASP A 449 4.47 15.60 20.64
C ASP A 449 4.10 16.57 19.51
N TYR A 450 4.14 16.05 18.30
CA TYR A 450 3.73 16.72 17.08
C TYR A 450 2.60 15.93 16.44
N TYR A 451 1.57 16.61 15.98
CA TYR A 451 0.38 16.00 15.41
C TYR A 451 0.34 16.19 13.90
N LEU A 452 0.47 15.08 13.15
CA LEU A 452 0.23 15.08 11.73
C LEU A 452 -1.21 14.62 11.49
N ASN A 453 -2.05 15.47 10.91
CA ASN A 453 -3.42 15.11 10.56
C ASN A 453 -3.47 14.66 9.10
N LEU A 454 -4.07 13.50 8.86
CA LEU A 454 -4.31 12.93 7.55
C LEU A 454 -5.81 12.84 7.30
N VAL A 455 -6.32 13.64 6.36
CA VAL A 455 -7.68 13.49 5.87
C VAL A 455 -7.66 12.77 4.55
N LEU A 456 -8.36 11.65 4.48
CA LEU A 456 -8.54 10.85 3.27
C LEU A 456 -9.90 11.21 2.67
N GLN A 457 -9.87 11.65 1.43
CA GLN A 457 -11.05 11.82 0.58
C GLN A 457 -10.97 10.75 -0.51
N TYR A 458 -11.94 9.87 -0.56
CA TYR A 458 -11.98 8.82 -1.56
C TYR A 458 -13.34 8.81 -2.27
N GLN A 459 -13.28 8.65 -3.55
CA GLN A 459 -14.45 8.71 -4.39
C GLN A 459 -14.55 7.47 -5.26
N TYR A 460 -15.74 6.93 -5.31
CA TYR A 460 -16.13 5.86 -6.19
C TYR A 460 -17.52 6.16 -6.75
N ASP A 461 -17.66 6.20 -8.05
CA ASP A 461 -18.79 6.81 -8.75
C ASP A 461 -18.96 8.30 -8.37
N ASN A 462 -20.16 8.72 -7.94
CA ASN A 462 -20.47 10.11 -7.60
C ASN A 462 -20.50 10.38 -6.10
N THR A 463 -20.15 9.40 -5.26
CA THR A 463 -20.13 9.58 -3.80
C THR A 463 -18.70 9.78 -3.32
N ALA A 464 -18.48 10.87 -2.60
CA ALA A 464 -17.23 11.11 -1.88
C ALA A 464 -17.42 10.70 -0.42
N GLU A 465 -16.48 9.93 0.09
CA GLU A 465 -16.41 9.55 1.49
C GLU A 465 -15.12 10.09 2.09
N PHE A 466 -15.13 10.31 3.40
CA PHE A 466 -14.01 10.92 4.10
C PHE A 466 -13.67 10.11 5.35
N LYS A 467 -12.36 10.08 5.68
CA LYS A 467 -11.84 9.59 6.97
C LYS A 467 -10.74 10.49 7.45
N ARG A 468 -10.64 10.69 8.76
CA ARG A 468 -9.55 11.45 9.39
C ARG A 468 -8.74 10.56 10.30
N PHE A 469 -7.41 10.67 10.21
CA PHE A 469 -6.46 10.03 11.11
C PHE A 469 -5.58 11.09 11.74
N ARG A 470 -5.41 11.01 13.06
CA ARG A 470 -4.41 11.75 13.80
C ARG A 470 -3.21 10.84 14.04
N ILE A 471 -2.04 11.32 13.74
CA ILE A 471 -0.78 10.60 13.87
C ILE A 471 0.09 11.38 14.83
N ASP A 472 0.36 10.79 15.98
CA ASP A 472 1.18 11.39 17.04
C ASP A 472 2.63 11.00 16.82
N LEU A 473 3.49 12.00 16.70
CA LEU A 473 4.89 11.87 16.37
C LEU A 473 5.75 12.54 17.44
N SER A 474 6.90 11.95 17.74
CA SER A 474 7.97 12.60 18.46
C SER A 474 9.29 12.39 17.70
N ARG A 475 10.38 13.00 18.18
CA ARG A 475 11.72 12.76 17.60
C ARG A 475 12.13 11.28 17.69
N ASP A 476 11.51 10.52 18.59
CA ASP A 476 11.76 9.09 18.75
C ASP A 476 11.03 8.23 17.72
N GLY A 477 9.99 8.73 17.08
CA GLY A 477 9.20 8.00 16.08
C GLY A 477 7.71 8.24 16.20
N ILE A 478 6.94 7.34 15.60
CA ILE A 478 5.48 7.33 15.62
C ILE A 478 5.03 6.74 16.94
N LYS A 479 4.24 7.48 17.72
CA LYS A 479 3.64 7.03 18.99
C LYS A 479 2.31 6.33 18.77
N SER A 480 1.39 6.98 18.06
CA SER A 480 0.04 6.44 17.83
C SER A 480 -0.54 6.86 16.47
N ILE A 481 -1.55 6.13 16.02
CA ILE A 481 -2.44 6.50 14.91
C ILE A 481 -3.87 6.25 15.39
N GLU A 482 -4.71 7.26 15.35
CA GLU A 482 -6.10 7.19 15.77
C GLU A 482 -7.02 7.64 14.64
N GLU A 483 -8.09 6.88 14.37
CA GLU A 483 -9.18 7.34 13.51
C GLU A 483 -10.07 8.29 14.32
N VAL A 484 -10.14 9.55 13.89
CA VAL A 484 -10.97 10.56 14.53
C VAL A 484 -12.34 10.54 13.85
N VAL A 485 -13.35 10.07 14.57
CA VAL A 485 -14.74 10.10 14.12
C VAL A 485 -15.28 11.50 14.40
N GLY A 486 -15.71 12.21 13.36
CA GLY A 486 -16.28 13.56 13.44
C GLY A 486 -17.73 13.55 13.86
#